data_7d3fb34b3de3171108e49e26ce961cb3
#
_entry.id   7d3fb34b3de3171108e49e26ce961cb3
#
_cell.length_a   1.000
_cell.length_b   1.000
_cell.length_c   1.000
_cell.angle_alpha   90.00
_cell.angle_beta   90.00
_cell.angle_gamma   90.00
#
_symmetry.space_group_name_H-M   'P 1'
#
loop_
_entity.id
_entity.type
_entity.pdbx_description
1 polymer ?
#
loop_
_entity_poly.entity_id
_entity_poly.type
_entity_poly.pdbx_seq_one_letter_code
_entity_poly.pdbx_strand_id
1 'polypeptide(L)'
;MKNFFRKVAFGIGPNEEVPSDPLNWALNQLDDVPDLAWKGRIHSEKEMREIYSREWRVEEMKLRKKFKDNKNLYKANKNLLRYKTGQRFWESLEISIRHTEALQSQSPVLAKLWFFWANHFAIVDKDFLPNYHTGPYHRESIRLNLNQSFEKLVYDATTSWAMIRNLDNSDNEGPKSKSGKEEWRRKKKRPATINENHARELLELHTVSPAAGYTQEDITQLAYIMTGWRLGWSKTTDDTKKVEFERDVHQPGKKTVFGKTYKSGKKGLAAVIKDLVHHPNCRDFIATKLCRHLITDEPTEEMKKPIIKAFKDSDGFLPEIHKAAIKVAFEYNDQYRKFQNPENWFIQMSKLSDFKWPPSPKLMDTYELGNKPLGIYRKPEWKLNDLGHNPYRAAQPNGFSDLAIDWISPELLIRRLVYAKDTYELTRSENNNLEFYEKIVNKNFDNPEKILKYLEKTNKLYEKQILLFNHPEFLRA
;
A
#
# COMPACT_ATOMS: atom_id res chain seq x y z
N MET A 1 -21.58 2.53 18.43
CA MET A 1 -20.31 1.82 18.80
C MET A 1 -19.96 0.66 17.87
N LYS A 2 -20.92 -0.09 17.31
CA LYS A 2 -20.65 -1.26 16.44
C LYS A 2 -19.97 -0.88 15.12
N ASN A 3 -20.26 0.29 14.56
CA ASN A 3 -19.57 0.81 13.38
C ASN A 3 -18.07 1.02 13.59
N PHE A 4 -17.62 1.20 14.83
CA PHE A 4 -16.21 1.38 15.15
C PHE A 4 -15.35 0.23 14.64
N PHE A 5 -15.80 -1.03 14.76
CA PHE A 5 -15.09 -2.19 14.25
C PHE A 5 -14.91 -2.16 12.72
N ARG A 6 -15.86 -1.56 12.00
CA ARG A 6 -15.77 -1.38 10.54
C ARG A 6 -14.87 -0.20 10.17
N LYS A 7 -14.86 0.83 11.02
CA LYS A 7 -14.05 2.04 10.83
C LYS A 7 -12.56 1.77 11.00
N VAL A 8 -12.14 1.14 12.08
CA VAL A 8 -10.73 0.92 12.42
C VAL A 8 -10.18 -0.43 11.97
N ALA A 9 -11.07 -1.35 11.55
CA ALA A 9 -10.73 -2.67 11.03
C ALA A 9 -11.64 -3.00 9.84
N PHE A 10 -12.18 -4.23 9.79
CA PHE A 10 -13.01 -4.72 8.68
C PHE A 10 -14.36 -5.30 9.16
N GLY A 11 -14.83 -4.91 10.34
CA GLY A 11 -16.06 -5.41 10.95
C GLY A 11 -15.86 -6.72 11.71
N ILE A 12 -16.96 -7.24 12.25
CA ILE A 12 -17.04 -8.49 13.02
C ILE A 12 -17.72 -9.55 12.17
N GLY A 13 -17.04 -10.64 11.89
CA GLY A 13 -17.58 -11.76 11.11
C GLY A 13 -18.77 -12.45 11.79
N PRO A 14 -19.55 -13.24 11.04
CA PRO A 14 -20.74 -13.90 11.58
C PRO A 14 -20.41 -14.84 12.74
N ASN A 15 -19.25 -15.48 12.72
CA ASN A 15 -18.81 -16.43 13.74
C ASN A 15 -17.83 -15.84 14.78
N GLU A 16 -17.49 -14.56 14.67
CA GLU A 16 -16.62 -13.87 15.63
C GLU A 16 -17.46 -13.30 16.79
N GLU A 17 -16.88 -13.27 17.99
CA GLU A 17 -17.48 -12.58 19.15
C GLU A 17 -17.24 -11.06 19.03
N VAL A 18 -18.23 -10.32 19.51
CA VAL A 18 -18.12 -8.85 19.58
C VAL A 18 -17.33 -8.50 20.84
N PRO A 19 -16.17 -7.84 20.74
CA PRO A 19 -15.41 -7.41 21.90
C PRO A 19 -16.23 -6.53 22.84
N SER A 20 -16.18 -6.84 24.15
CA SER A 20 -16.91 -6.08 25.18
C SER A 20 -16.37 -4.66 25.37
N ASP A 21 -15.06 -4.48 25.18
CA ASP A 21 -14.39 -3.18 25.18
C ASP A 21 -13.75 -2.91 23.82
N PRO A 22 -14.46 -2.23 22.91
CA PRO A 22 -13.99 -1.98 21.54
C PRO A 22 -12.70 -1.18 21.49
N LEU A 23 -12.53 -0.20 22.38
CA LEU A 23 -11.34 0.65 22.36
C LEU A 23 -10.09 -0.13 22.79
N ASN A 24 -10.14 -0.82 23.93
CA ASN A 24 -8.99 -1.62 24.37
C ASN A 24 -8.69 -2.77 23.40
N TRP A 25 -9.72 -3.40 22.82
CA TRP A 25 -9.54 -4.39 21.75
C TRP A 25 -8.70 -3.82 20.59
N ALA A 26 -8.98 -2.60 20.16
CA ALA A 26 -8.24 -1.98 19.06
C ALA A 26 -6.82 -1.58 19.46
N LEU A 27 -6.65 -0.99 20.66
CA LEU A 27 -5.34 -0.50 21.13
C LEU A 27 -4.33 -1.62 21.38
N ASN A 28 -4.79 -2.77 21.89
CA ASN A 28 -3.93 -3.91 22.22
C ASN A 28 -3.31 -4.59 20.97
N GLN A 29 -3.73 -4.23 19.77
CA GLN A 29 -3.20 -4.77 18.51
C GLN A 29 -2.04 -3.94 17.94
N LEU A 30 -1.60 -2.87 18.61
CA LEU A 30 -0.72 -1.85 18.01
C LEU A 30 0.72 -1.87 18.52
N ASP A 31 1.02 -2.64 19.57
CA ASP A 31 2.35 -2.66 20.17
C ASP A 31 3.33 -3.58 19.44
N ASP A 32 2.81 -4.67 18.85
CA ASP A 32 3.60 -5.67 18.17
C ASP A 32 3.17 -5.86 16.71
N VAL A 33 4.10 -6.39 15.91
CA VAL A 33 3.82 -6.82 14.54
C VAL A 33 3.90 -8.33 14.49
N PRO A 34 2.77 -9.06 14.64
CA PRO A 34 2.75 -10.52 14.66
C PRO A 34 3.09 -11.10 13.27
N ASP A 35 3.35 -12.41 13.23
CA ASP A 35 3.46 -13.12 11.97
C ASP A 35 2.18 -13.00 11.14
N LEU A 36 2.34 -13.03 9.81
CA LEU A 36 1.21 -12.99 8.89
C LEU A 36 0.28 -14.19 9.06
N ALA A 37 -1.01 -13.95 8.94
CA ALA A 37 -2.03 -15.00 9.00
C ALA A 37 -1.93 -16.02 7.83
N TRP A 38 -1.27 -15.65 6.74
CA TRP A 38 -1.04 -16.51 5.58
C TRP A 38 -0.18 -17.72 5.94
N LYS A 39 -0.69 -18.95 5.69
CA LYS A 39 -0.01 -20.22 6.03
C LYS A 39 0.69 -20.88 4.82
N GLY A 40 0.74 -20.20 3.68
CA GLY A 40 1.49 -20.64 2.52
C GLY A 40 2.90 -20.04 2.47
N ARG A 41 3.62 -20.37 1.41
CA ARG A 41 4.95 -19.81 1.16
C ARG A 41 4.86 -18.30 0.94
N ILE A 42 5.78 -17.59 1.57
CA ILE A 42 5.98 -16.14 1.41
C ILE A 42 7.41 -15.95 0.90
N HIS A 43 7.55 -15.20 -0.18
CA HIS A 43 8.84 -14.91 -0.79
C HIS A 43 9.38 -13.58 -0.27
N SER A 44 10.64 -13.56 0.16
CA SER A 44 11.35 -12.35 0.54
C SER A 44 11.62 -11.45 -0.66
N GLU A 45 11.94 -10.18 -0.41
CA GLU A 45 12.38 -9.25 -1.47
C GLU A 45 13.56 -9.83 -2.26
N LYS A 46 14.51 -10.46 -1.57
CA LYS A 46 15.66 -11.10 -2.22
C LYS A 46 15.23 -12.21 -3.16
N GLU A 47 14.39 -13.14 -2.72
CA GLU A 47 13.87 -14.24 -3.56
C GLU A 47 13.09 -13.69 -4.75
N MET A 48 12.27 -12.66 -4.55
CA MET A 48 11.51 -12.04 -5.65
C MET A 48 12.40 -11.32 -6.67
N ARG A 49 13.53 -10.74 -6.25
CA ARG A 49 14.54 -10.20 -7.18
C ARG A 49 15.19 -11.31 -8.02
N GLU A 50 15.47 -12.45 -7.42
CA GLU A 50 16.02 -13.64 -8.12
C GLU A 50 14.99 -14.21 -9.11
N ILE A 51 13.71 -14.32 -8.71
CA ILE A 51 12.60 -14.75 -9.58
C ILE A 51 12.45 -13.79 -10.76
N TYR A 52 12.37 -12.48 -10.50
CA TYR A 52 12.29 -11.45 -11.52
C TYR A 52 13.47 -11.53 -12.52
N SER A 53 14.69 -11.67 -12.00
CA SER A 53 15.89 -11.79 -12.85
C SER A 53 15.79 -13.00 -13.77
N ARG A 54 15.39 -14.16 -13.25
CA ARG A 54 15.25 -15.40 -14.01
C ARG A 54 14.11 -15.35 -15.02
N GLU A 55 12.92 -14.91 -14.61
CA GLU A 55 11.73 -14.94 -15.46
C GLU A 55 11.72 -13.87 -16.54
N TRP A 56 12.28 -12.72 -16.24
CA TRP A 56 12.18 -11.57 -17.13
C TRP A 56 13.52 -11.11 -17.67
N ARG A 57 14.44 -10.68 -16.78
CA ARG A 57 15.62 -9.96 -17.23
C ARG A 57 16.54 -10.77 -18.11
N VAL A 58 16.82 -12.00 -17.73
CA VAL A 58 17.64 -12.90 -18.51
C VAL A 58 17.02 -13.16 -19.89
N GLU A 59 15.72 -13.40 -19.93
CA GLU A 59 14.99 -13.66 -21.18
C GLU A 59 14.90 -12.40 -22.05
N GLU A 60 14.66 -11.23 -21.47
CA GLU A 60 14.68 -9.96 -22.21
C GLU A 60 16.05 -9.70 -22.83
N MET A 61 17.13 -9.97 -22.12
CA MET A 61 18.49 -9.82 -22.65
C MET A 61 18.75 -10.75 -23.82
N LYS A 62 18.29 -12.00 -23.76
CA LYS A 62 18.36 -12.94 -24.89
C LYS A 62 17.60 -12.40 -26.11
N LEU A 63 16.39 -11.89 -25.91
CA LEU A 63 15.59 -11.27 -26.97
C LEU A 63 16.28 -10.05 -27.56
N ARG A 64 16.84 -9.17 -26.72
CA ARG A 64 17.55 -7.97 -27.14
C ARG A 64 18.77 -8.32 -28.01
N LYS A 65 19.51 -9.37 -27.60
CA LYS A 65 20.65 -9.86 -28.40
C LYS A 65 20.19 -10.48 -29.73
N LYS A 66 19.14 -11.31 -29.67
CA LYS A 66 18.60 -12.00 -30.86
C LYS A 66 18.03 -11.06 -31.91
N PHE A 67 17.34 -10.00 -31.48
CA PHE A 67 16.66 -9.04 -32.37
C PHE A 67 17.33 -7.65 -32.36
N LYS A 68 18.66 -7.61 -32.21
CA LYS A 68 19.43 -6.37 -32.07
C LYS A 68 19.13 -5.38 -33.21
N ASP A 69 19.01 -5.88 -34.45
CA ASP A 69 18.82 -5.11 -35.65
C ASP A 69 17.34 -4.99 -36.09
N ASN A 70 16.42 -5.55 -35.34
CA ASN A 70 14.98 -5.49 -35.64
C ASN A 70 14.13 -5.09 -34.41
N LYS A 71 13.95 -3.79 -34.25
CA LYS A 71 13.23 -3.18 -33.13
C LYS A 71 11.76 -3.66 -33.02
N ASN A 72 11.09 -3.92 -34.15
CA ASN A 72 9.71 -4.36 -34.19
C ASN A 72 9.57 -5.79 -33.69
N LEU A 73 10.41 -6.70 -34.16
CA LEU A 73 10.48 -8.08 -33.68
C LEU A 73 10.87 -8.15 -32.21
N TYR A 74 11.81 -7.31 -31.76
CA TYR A 74 12.13 -7.20 -30.34
C TYR A 74 10.90 -6.80 -29.50
N LYS A 75 10.17 -5.72 -29.90
CA LYS A 75 8.97 -5.28 -29.18
C LYS A 75 7.88 -6.36 -29.12
N ALA A 76 7.60 -7.01 -30.25
CA ALA A 76 6.60 -8.07 -30.32
C ALA A 76 6.94 -9.24 -29.39
N ASN A 77 8.19 -9.73 -29.44
CA ASN A 77 8.62 -10.82 -28.57
C ASN A 77 8.73 -10.42 -27.09
N LYS A 78 9.10 -9.18 -26.79
CA LYS A 78 9.07 -8.65 -25.43
C LYS A 78 7.64 -8.61 -24.87
N ASN A 79 6.65 -8.23 -25.68
CA ASN A 79 5.24 -8.27 -25.26
C ASN A 79 4.78 -9.71 -25.00
N LEU A 80 5.16 -10.66 -25.87
CA LEU A 80 4.86 -12.09 -25.63
C LEU A 80 5.52 -12.63 -24.37
N LEU A 81 6.73 -12.20 -24.04
CA LEU A 81 7.40 -12.59 -22.80
C LEU A 81 6.59 -12.19 -21.57
N ARG A 82 5.95 -11.01 -21.58
CA ARG A 82 5.08 -10.55 -20.48
C ARG A 82 3.95 -11.55 -20.13
N TYR A 83 3.43 -12.26 -21.12
CA TYR A 83 2.38 -13.29 -20.90
C TYR A 83 2.93 -14.63 -20.42
N LYS A 84 4.24 -14.86 -20.57
CA LYS A 84 4.90 -16.12 -20.17
C LYS A 84 5.48 -16.05 -18.75
N THR A 85 5.58 -14.87 -18.17
CA THR A 85 6.09 -14.67 -16.82
C THR A 85 5.02 -14.89 -15.77
N GLY A 86 5.42 -15.21 -14.55
CA GLY A 86 4.53 -15.39 -13.40
C GLY A 86 3.96 -14.10 -12.81
N GLN A 87 4.13 -12.95 -13.45
CA GLN A 87 3.78 -11.64 -12.87
C GLN A 87 2.36 -11.56 -12.28
N ARG A 88 1.36 -12.11 -12.97
CA ARG A 88 -0.04 -12.11 -12.49
C ARG A 88 -0.23 -13.03 -11.28
N PHE A 89 0.48 -14.14 -11.26
CA PHE A 89 0.49 -15.02 -10.11
C PHE A 89 1.07 -14.32 -8.88
N TRP A 90 2.21 -13.64 -9.02
CA TRP A 90 2.86 -12.94 -7.91
C TRP A 90 1.99 -11.83 -7.34
N GLU A 91 1.35 -11.03 -8.20
CA GLU A 91 0.38 -10.04 -7.78
C GLU A 91 -0.82 -10.68 -7.05
N SER A 92 -1.39 -11.74 -7.60
CA SER A 92 -2.51 -12.48 -6.98
C SER A 92 -2.13 -13.07 -5.62
N LEU A 93 -0.91 -13.60 -5.50
CA LEU A 93 -0.40 -14.15 -4.24
C LEU A 93 -0.29 -13.04 -3.18
N GLU A 94 0.30 -11.90 -3.52
CA GLU A 94 0.46 -10.80 -2.58
C GLU A 94 -0.88 -10.18 -2.15
N ILE A 95 -1.85 -10.07 -3.05
CA ILE A 95 -3.22 -9.68 -2.69
C ILE A 95 -3.84 -10.72 -1.74
N SER A 96 -3.61 -12.02 -2.00
CA SER A 96 -4.13 -13.09 -1.15
C SER A 96 -3.53 -13.04 0.26
N ILE A 97 -2.23 -12.81 0.38
CA ILE A 97 -1.53 -12.59 1.65
C ILE A 97 -2.13 -11.39 2.40
N ARG A 98 -2.25 -10.25 1.72
CA ARG A 98 -2.79 -9.00 2.27
C ARG A 98 -4.23 -9.15 2.76
N HIS A 99 -5.10 -9.76 1.96
CA HIS A 99 -6.49 -9.95 2.33
C HIS A 99 -6.68 -11.05 3.39
N THR A 100 -5.84 -12.08 3.41
CA THR A 100 -5.85 -13.06 4.52
C THR A 100 -5.52 -12.38 5.83
N GLU A 101 -4.54 -11.47 5.85
CA GLU A 101 -4.23 -10.69 7.06
C GLU A 101 -5.42 -9.87 7.53
N ALA A 102 -6.15 -9.20 6.62
CA ALA A 102 -7.33 -8.42 6.95
C ALA A 102 -8.51 -9.26 7.50
N LEU A 103 -8.66 -10.51 7.02
CA LEU A 103 -9.82 -11.35 7.29
C LEU A 103 -9.61 -12.36 8.44
N GLN A 104 -8.37 -12.80 8.65
CA GLN A 104 -8.06 -13.95 9.52
C GLN A 104 -7.03 -13.63 10.62
N SER A 105 -6.40 -12.45 10.58
CA SER A 105 -5.45 -12.03 11.60
C SER A 105 -6.13 -11.74 12.93
N GLN A 106 -5.39 -11.96 14.01
CA GLN A 106 -5.78 -11.49 15.35
C GLN A 106 -5.58 -9.98 15.53
N SER A 107 -4.95 -9.31 14.53
CA SER A 107 -4.65 -7.89 14.56
C SER A 107 -5.20 -7.14 13.33
N PRO A 108 -6.52 -7.19 13.06
CA PRO A 108 -7.12 -6.55 11.89
C PRO A 108 -7.01 -5.01 11.92
N VAL A 109 -6.85 -4.38 13.08
CA VAL A 109 -6.59 -2.93 13.19
C VAL A 109 -5.18 -2.60 12.68
N LEU A 110 -4.19 -3.40 13.06
CA LEU A 110 -2.83 -3.25 12.52
C LEU A 110 -2.80 -3.49 11.00
N ALA A 111 -3.57 -4.46 10.50
CA ALA A 111 -3.70 -4.71 9.06
C ALA A 111 -4.28 -3.49 8.32
N LYS A 112 -5.27 -2.81 8.91
CA LYS A 112 -5.84 -1.56 8.36
C LYS A 112 -4.81 -0.43 8.28
N LEU A 113 -4.00 -0.29 9.32
CA LEU A 113 -2.89 0.69 9.35
C LEU A 113 -1.75 0.30 8.39
N TRP A 114 -1.46 -0.99 8.23
CA TRP A 114 -0.54 -1.44 7.19
C TRP A 114 -1.01 -1.02 5.80
N PHE A 115 -2.31 -1.15 5.50
CA PHE A 115 -2.88 -0.73 4.22
C PHE A 115 -2.76 0.77 4.00
N PHE A 116 -2.99 1.56 5.05
CA PHE A 116 -2.79 3.00 5.02
C PHE A 116 -1.33 3.37 4.67
N TRP A 117 -0.36 2.80 5.38
CA TRP A 117 1.04 3.11 5.14
C TRP A 117 1.55 2.58 3.79
N ALA A 118 1.10 1.41 3.36
CA ALA A 118 1.40 0.89 2.03
C ALA A 118 0.86 1.79 0.91
N ASN A 119 -0.28 2.44 1.12
CA ASN A 119 -0.83 3.45 0.21
C ASN A 119 -0.12 4.80 0.31
N HIS A 120 0.33 5.19 1.51
CA HIS A 120 1.10 6.42 1.72
C HIS A 120 2.46 6.40 0.99
N PHE A 121 3.12 5.24 0.96
CA PHE A 121 4.36 4.99 0.25
C PHE A 121 4.12 4.15 -1.01
N ALA A 122 3.19 4.58 -1.85
CA ALA A 122 2.74 3.80 -3.00
C ALA A 122 3.84 3.56 -4.04
N ILE A 123 3.79 2.40 -4.69
CA ILE A 123 4.60 2.06 -5.84
C ILE A 123 3.74 2.20 -7.11
N VAL A 124 4.21 3.00 -8.06
CA VAL A 124 3.48 3.27 -9.32
C VAL A 124 3.59 2.10 -10.28
N ASP A 125 2.49 1.74 -10.91
CA ASP A 125 2.45 0.73 -11.99
C ASP A 125 2.96 1.31 -13.32
N LYS A 126 4.26 1.62 -13.38
CA LYS A 126 4.92 2.12 -14.60
C LYS A 126 5.12 1.04 -15.66
N ASP A 127 5.35 -0.18 -15.19
CA ASP A 127 5.59 -1.36 -16.01
C ASP A 127 5.16 -2.61 -15.23
N PHE A 128 5.49 -3.81 -15.68
CA PHE A 128 5.11 -5.04 -14.94
C PHE A 128 6.03 -5.37 -13.74
N LEU A 129 7.05 -4.59 -13.50
CA LEU A 129 8.03 -4.80 -12.43
C LEU A 129 7.41 -4.71 -11.02
N PRO A 130 6.47 -3.79 -10.75
CA PRO A 130 5.77 -3.72 -9.48
C PRO A 130 5.13 -5.04 -9.06
N ASN A 131 4.67 -5.87 -9.99
CA ASN A 131 4.06 -7.17 -9.69
C ASN A 131 5.00 -8.14 -8.95
N TYR A 132 6.32 -7.94 -9.05
CA TYR A 132 7.33 -8.74 -8.35
C TYR A 132 7.77 -8.13 -7.02
N HIS A 133 7.72 -6.80 -6.87
CA HIS A 133 8.42 -6.10 -5.80
C HIS A 133 7.53 -5.37 -4.82
N THR A 134 6.34 -4.94 -5.24
CA THR A 134 5.43 -4.18 -4.38
C THR A 134 4.97 -4.99 -3.17
N GLY A 135 4.67 -6.27 -3.33
CA GLY A 135 4.25 -7.13 -2.23
C GLY A 135 5.32 -7.30 -1.14
N PRO A 136 6.53 -7.80 -1.47
CA PRO A 136 7.64 -7.86 -0.53
C PRO A 136 7.95 -6.51 0.12
N TYR A 137 7.93 -5.42 -0.64
CA TYR A 137 8.11 -4.07 -0.13
C TYR A 137 7.04 -3.70 0.92
N HIS A 138 5.77 -3.95 0.64
CA HIS A 138 4.68 -3.70 1.59
C HIS A 138 4.84 -4.51 2.88
N ARG A 139 5.36 -5.74 2.79
CA ARG A 139 5.56 -6.61 3.94
C ARG A 139 6.83 -6.26 4.73
N GLU A 140 7.97 -6.12 4.05
CA GLU A 140 9.28 -6.03 4.69
C GLU A 140 9.69 -4.58 5.01
N SER A 141 9.41 -3.62 4.12
CA SER A 141 9.77 -2.22 4.34
C SER A 141 8.68 -1.40 5.03
N ILE A 142 7.41 -1.79 4.91
CA ILE A 142 6.30 -1.06 5.53
C ILE A 142 5.78 -1.77 6.77
N ARG A 143 5.21 -2.99 6.64
CA ARG A 143 4.54 -3.67 7.74
C ARG A 143 5.45 -3.93 8.94
N LEU A 144 6.67 -4.42 8.72
CA LEU A 144 7.62 -4.72 9.80
C LEU A 144 8.10 -3.47 10.57
N ASN A 145 7.85 -2.27 10.04
CA ASN A 145 8.18 -1.02 10.71
C ASN A 145 7.01 -0.39 11.49
N LEU A 146 5.83 -1.03 11.55
CA LEU A 146 4.66 -0.43 12.22
C LEU A 146 4.80 -0.34 13.74
N ASN A 147 5.72 -1.06 14.34
CA ASN A 147 6.11 -0.93 15.76
C ASN A 147 7.45 -0.21 15.95
N GLN A 148 7.89 0.57 14.97
CA GLN A 148 9.12 1.35 15.00
C GLN A 148 8.82 2.86 14.96
N SER A 149 9.85 3.71 14.87
CA SER A 149 9.68 5.13 14.65
C SER A 149 9.27 5.43 13.19
N PHE A 150 8.56 6.52 12.98
CA PHE A 150 8.24 7.02 11.63
C PHE A 150 9.51 7.36 10.85
N GLU A 151 10.57 7.84 11.52
CA GLU A 151 11.89 8.04 10.91
C GLU A 151 12.42 6.74 10.28
N LYS A 152 12.31 5.63 11.01
CA LYS A 152 12.75 4.30 10.55
C LYS A 152 11.91 3.84 9.35
N LEU A 153 10.59 4.00 9.43
CA LEU A 153 9.68 3.66 8.33
C LEU A 153 10.00 4.47 7.07
N VAL A 154 10.16 5.79 7.18
CA VAL A 154 10.51 6.66 6.04
C VAL A 154 11.85 6.25 5.44
N TYR A 155 12.85 5.98 6.28
CA TYR A 155 14.19 5.60 5.82
C TYR A 155 14.15 4.26 5.06
N ASP A 156 13.50 3.24 5.60
CA ASP A 156 13.42 1.91 4.98
C ASP A 156 12.57 1.94 3.70
N ALA A 157 11.47 2.68 3.69
CA ALA A 157 10.67 2.88 2.49
C ALA A 157 11.50 3.58 1.38
N THR A 158 12.17 4.69 1.71
CA THR A 158 12.98 5.49 0.78
C THR A 158 14.15 4.70 0.21
N THR A 159 14.81 3.86 1.02
CA THR A 159 15.99 3.09 0.60
C THR A 159 15.67 1.68 0.13
N SER A 160 14.38 1.31 0.05
CA SER A 160 13.96 0.00 -0.48
C SER A 160 14.28 -0.16 -1.95
N TRP A 161 14.48 -1.39 -2.39
CA TRP A 161 14.70 -1.71 -3.80
C TRP A 161 13.53 -1.24 -4.68
N ALA A 162 12.30 -1.47 -4.24
CA ALA A 162 11.10 -1.07 -4.96
C ALA A 162 11.03 0.45 -5.15
N MET A 163 11.24 1.24 -4.09
CA MET A 163 11.12 2.70 -4.16
C MET A 163 12.26 3.35 -4.94
N ILE A 164 13.51 2.91 -4.74
CA ILE A 164 14.68 3.38 -5.51
C ILE A 164 14.46 3.15 -7.01
N ARG A 165 13.85 2.02 -7.38
CA ARG A 165 13.52 1.71 -8.77
C ARG A 165 12.31 2.49 -9.27
N ASN A 166 11.29 2.61 -8.43
CA ASN A 166 10.02 3.27 -8.77
C ASN A 166 10.20 4.76 -9.09
N LEU A 167 10.97 5.47 -8.29
CA LEU A 167 11.21 6.91 -8.43
C LEU A 167 12.52 7.24 -9.16
N ASP A 168 13.07 6.26 -9.87
CA ASP A 168 14.23 6.40 -10.77
C ASP A 168 15.51 6.92 -10.08
N ASN A 169 15.64 6.74 -8.76
CA ASN A 169 16.84 7.19 -8.03
C ASN A 169 18.08 6.39 -8.42
N SER A 170 17.93 5.20 -9.01
CA SER A 170 19.05 4.45 -9.60
C SER A 170 19.79 5.22 -10.67
N ASP A 171 19.10 6.12 -11.37
CA ASP A 171 19.65 6.97 -12.44
C ASP A 171 20.12 8.34 -11.92
N ASN A 172 20.00 8.57 -10.60
CA ASN A 172 20.41 9.81 -9.94
C ASN A 172 21.91 9.80 -9.66
N GLU A 173 22.68 10.51 -10.49
CA GLU A 173 24.13 10.59 -10.41
C GLU A 173 24.61 12.02 -10.21
N GLY A 174 25.51 12.23 -9.26
CA GLY A 174 26.06 13.54 -8.98
C GLY A 174 26.93 14.07 -10.11
N PRO A 175 26.63 15.24 -10.70
CA PRO A 175 27.44 15.80 -11.81
C PRO A 175 28.92 16.03 -11.45
N LYS A 176 29.19 16.29 -10.19
CA LYS A 176 30.57 16.48 -9.68
C LYS A 176 31.14 15.22 -9.00
N SER A 177 30.43 14.08 -9.07
CA SER A 177 30.93 12.80 -8.61
C SER A 177 32.10 12.30 -9.45
N LYS A 178 32.81 11.28 -8.96
CA LYS A 178 33.90 10.68 -9.72
C LYS A 178 33.40 10.09 -11.04
N SER A 179 32.33 9.32 -10.98
CA SER A 179 31.71 8.68 -12.17
C SER A 179 31.19 9.73 -13.15
N GLY A 180 30.41 10.72 -12.68
CA GLY A 180 29.86 11.78 -13.52
C GLY A 180 30.92 12.56 -14.32
N LYS A 181 32.08 12.85 -13.70
CA LYS A 181 33.21 13.48 -14.37
C LYS A 181 33.88 12.56 -15.40
N GLU A 182 34.03 11.28 -15.08
CA GLU A 182 34.65 10.30 -15.98
C GLU A 182 33.76 10.03 -17.19
N GLU A 183 32.46 9.94 -17.00
CA GLU A 183 31.51 9.75 -18.11
C GLU A 183 31.49 10.92 -19.08
N TRP A 184 31.53 12.15 -18.54
CA TRP A 184 31.65 13.35 -19.38
C TRP A 184 32.94 13.37 -20.21
N ARG A 185 34.08 13.06 -19.58
CA ARG A 185 35.39 13.03 -20.23
C ARG A 185 35.45 11.98 -21.35
N ARG A 186 34.92 10.77 -21.09
CA ARG A 186 35.05 9.61 -21.96
C ARG A 186 34.08 9.65 -23.16
N LYS A 187 32.85 10.11 -22.94
CA LYS A 187 31.77 10.04 -23.93
C LYS A 187 31.53 11.36 -24.65
N LYS A 188 32.24 12.44 -24.33
CA LYS A 188 31.96 13.82 -24.81
C LYS A 188 30.48 14.22 -24.72
N LYS A 189 29.73 13.64 -23.78
CA LYS A 189 28.34 13.91 -23.53
C LYS A 189 28.19 15.01 -22.47
N ARG A 190 26.98 15.61 -22.39
CA ARG A 190 26.66 16.55 -21.34
C ARG A 190 26.92 15.90 -19.97
N PRO A 191 27.31 16.69 -18.94
CA PRO A 191 27.41 16.18 -17.57
C PRO A 191 26.15 15.41 -17.18
N ALA A 192 26.30 14.37 -16.36
CA ALA A 192 25.16 13.71 -15.77
C ALA A 192 24.25 14.74 -15.09
N THR A 193 22.96 14.68 -15.37
CA THR A 193 21.96 15.48 -14.68
C THR A 193 21.42 14.70 -13.50
N ILE A 194 21.18 15.36 -12.39
CA ILE A 194 20.50 14.74 -11.26
C ILE A 194 19.07 14.38 -11.65
N ASN A 195 18.57 13.31 -11.00
CA ASN A 195 17.16 12.98 -11.03
C ASN A 195 16.52 13.44 -9.71
N GLU A 196 15.60 14.39 -9.79
CA GLU A 196 14.94 15.00 -8.63
C GLU A 196 13.66 14.27 -8.20
N ASN A 197 13.19 13.33 -9.00
CA ASN A 197 11.88 12.71 -8.80
C ASN A 197 11.71 12.16 -7.38
N HIS A 198 12.63 11.31 -6.94
CA HIS A 198 12.54 10.72 -5.60
C HIS A 198 12.69 11.74 -4.47
N ALA A 199 13.55 12.75 -4.64
CA ALA A 199 13.69 13.82 -3.66
C ALA A 199 12.41 14.65 -3.53
N ARG A 200 11.77 14.94 -4.66
CA ARG A 200 10.49 15.65 -4.69
C ARG A 200 9.41 14.88 -3.96
N GLU A 201 9.24 13.60 -4.27
CA GLU A 201 8.22 12.77 -3.63
C GLU A 201 8.49 12.56 -2.12
N LEU A 202 9.77 12.48 -1.71
CA LEU A 202 10.12 12.40 -0.30
C LEU A 202 9.67 13.64 0.49
N LEU A 203 9.79 14.84 -0.09
CA LEU A 203 9.31 16.09 0.52
C LEU A 203 7.78 16.19 0.41
N GLU A 204 7.25 16.01 -0.78
CA GLU A 204 5.88 16.38 -1.15
C GLU A 204 4.84 15.40 -0.62
N LEU A 205 5.10 14.09 -0.77
CA LEU A 205 4.11 13.04 -0.49
C LEU A 205 4.43 12.22 0.76
N HIS A 206 5.72 12.06 1.09
CA HIS A 206 6.12 11.13 2.14
C HIS A 206 6.38 11.80 3.49
N THR A 207 6.70 13.11 3.52
CA THR A 207 7.03 13.82 4.75
C THR A 207 6.31 15.15 4.92
N VAL A 208 6.93 16.27 4.54
CA VAL A 208 6.50 17.61 4.96
C VAL A 208 5.35 18.23 4.18
N SER A 209 5.00 17.67 3.02
CA SER A 209 4.01 18.19 2.08
C SER A 209 4.36 19.58 1.49
N PRO A 210 3.70 20.01 0.39
CA PRO A 210 3.91 21.36 -0.19
C PRO A 210 3.65 22.52 0.78
N ALA A 211 2.82 22.30 1.80
CA ALA A 211 2.53 23.32 2.83
C ALA A 211 3.77 23.76 3.65
N ALA A 212 4.86 22.96 3.61
CA ALA A 212 6.11 23.32 4.29
C ALA A 212 6.88 24.46 3.61
N GLY A 213 6.55 24.80 2.35
CA GLY A 213 7.17 25.91 1.63
C GLY A 213 8.62 25.66 1.20
N TYR A 214 9.00 24.39 0.94
CA TYR A 214 10.32 24.09 0.37
C TYR A 214 10.48 24.70 -1.03
N THR A 215 11.72 25.01 -1.37
CA THR A 215 12.09 25.61 -2.65
C THR A 215 12.54 24.55 -3.66
N GLN A 216 12.64 24.94 -4.94
CA GLN A 216 13.26 24.09 -5.96
C GLN A 216 14.72 23.75 -5.61
N GLU A 217 15.44 24.67 -4.97
CA GLU A 217 16.81 24.42 -4.52
C GLU A 217 16.84 23.35 -3.40
N ASP A 218 15.88 23.34 -2.46
CA ASP A 218 15.79 22.29 -1.44
C ASP A 218 15.61 20.91 -2.07
N ILE A 219 14.79 20.78 -3.12
CA ILE A 219 14.61 19.56 -3.87
C ILE A 219 15.94 19.12 -4.53
N THR A 220 16.60 20.05 -5.19
CA THR A 220 17.89 19.82 -5.88
C THR A 220 18.96 19.37 -4.87
N GLN A 221 19.06 20.04 -3.72
CA GLN A 221 20.01 19.70 -2.67
C GLN A 221 19.70 18.32 -2.05
N LEU A 222 18.42 18.00 -1.84
CA LEU A 222 18.02 16.67 -1.37
C LEU A 222 18.31 15.59 -2.42
N ALA A 223 18.08 15.87 -3.71
CA ALA A 223 18.47 14.96 -4.79
C ALA A 223 19.98 14.69 -4.78
N TYR A 224 20.82 15.70 -4.51
CA TYR A 224 22.24 15.51 -4.32
C TYR A 224 22.57 14.65 -3.09
N ILE A 225 21.84 14.74 -2.00
CA ILE A 225 22.00 13.86 -0.82
C ILE A 225 21.67 12.41 -1.21
N MET A 226 20.66 12.21 -2.06
CA MET A 226 20.18 10.90 -2.46
C MET A 226 21.02 10.24 -3.57
N THR A 227 21.91 10.99 -4.25
CA THR A 227 22.87 10.37 -5.18
C THR A 227 23.71 9.32 -4.49
N GLY A 228 24.02 8.24 -5.18
CA GLY A 228 24.76 7.12 -4.60
C GLY A 228 23.88 6.01 -4.02
N TRP A 229 22.64 6.31 -3.62
CA TRP A 229 21.66 5.29 -3.27
C TRP A 229 21.06 4.70 -4.54
N ARG A 230 21.50 3.51 -4.91
CA ARG A 230 21.10 2.89 -6.18
C ARG A 230 21.05 1.37 -6.08
N LEU A 231 20.42 0.76 -7.07
CA LEU A 231 20.50 -0.69 -7.25
C LEU A 231 21.93 -1.06 -7.61
N GLY A 232 22.51 -2.04 -6.93
CA GLY A 232 23.88 -2.48 -7.18
C GLY A 232 24.06 -2.83 -8.65
N TRP A 233 24.97 -2.15 -9.34
CA TRP A 233 25.29 -2.43 -10.74
C TRP A 233 26.18 -3.66 -10.83
N SER A 234 25.72 -4.67 -11.55
CA SER A 234 26.58 -5.76 -12.00
C SER A 234 26.78 -5.66 -13.50
N LYS A 235 27.99 -5.83 -13.97
CA LYS A 235 28.28 -6.09 -15.40
C LYS A 235 27.76 -7.48 -15.83
N THR A 236 27.44 -8.31 -14.86
CA THR A 236 26.80 -9.61 -15.02
C THR A 236 25.28 -9.47 -14.87
N THR A 237 24.53 -10.44 -15.33
CA THR A 237 23.04 -10.51 -15.32
C THR A 237 22.42 -10.53 -13.93
N ASP A 238 23.19 -10.26 -12.89
CA ASP A 238 22.77 -10.42 -11.50
C ASP A 238 22.13 -9.13 -10.94
N ASP A 239 20.85 -8.92 -11.25
CA ASP A 239 20.01 -7.89 -10.66
C ASP A 239 19.53 -8.26 -9.24
N THR A 240 20.06 -9.32 -8.67
CA THR A 240 19.77 -9.75 -7.32
C THR A 240 20.39 -8.83 -6.26
N LYS A 241 21.20 -7.87 -6.69
CA LYS A 241 21.87 -6.95 -5.78
C LYS A 241 20.87 -6.04 -5.09
N LYS A 242 20.95 -6.04 -3.76
CA LYS A 242 20.24 -5.09 -2.90
C LYS A 242 20.67 -3.65 -3.18
N VAL A 243 19.91 -2.70 -2.66
CA VAL A 243 20.29 -1.29 -2.68
C VAL A 243 21.59 -1.08 -1.90
N GLU A 244 22.52 -0.36 -2.52
CA GLU A 244 23.80 -0.02 -1.93
C GLU A 244 24.08 1.48 -2.09
N PHE A 245 24.94 2.01 -1.21
CA PHE A 245 25.44 3.38 -1.34
C PHE A 245 26.78 3.35 -2.08
N GLU A 246 26.79 3.80 -3.33
CA GLU A 246 27.98 3.90 -4.18
C GLU A 246 28.61 5.29 -4.07
N ARG A 247 29.75 5.38 -3.42
CA ARG A 247 30.44 6.65 -3.18
C ARG A 247 30.91 7.35 -4.45
N ASP A 248 31.25 6.58 -5.48
CA ASP A 248 31.80 7.10 -6.73
C ASP A 248 30.76 7.85 -7.58
N VAL A 249 29.48 7.59 -7.37
CA VAL A 249 28.35 8.31 -8.04
C VAL A 249 27.74 9.38 -7.13
N HIS A 250 28.11 9.42 -5.85
CA HIS A 250 27.58 10.40 -4.91
C HIS A 250 28.14 11.81 -5.14
N GLN A 251 27.28 12.81 -5.17
CA GLN A 251 27.64 14.22 -5.28
C GLN A 251 28.50 14.64 -4.08
N PRO A 252 29.75 15.11 -4.27
CA PRO A 252 30.59 15.56 -3.17
C PRO A 252 30.11 16.91 -2.57
N GLY A 253 30.66 17.26 -1.40
CA GLY A 253 30.39 18.54 -0.74
C GLY A 253 29.16 18.51 0.17
N LYS A 254 29.04 19.54 1.02
CA LYS A 254 27.88 19.74 1.88
C LYS A 254 26.65 20.13 1.05
N LYS A 255 25.45 19.81 1.53
CA LYS A 255 24.16 20.17 0.93
C LYS A 255 23.29 20.84 1.98
N THR A 256 22.48 21.79 1.54
CA THR A 256 21.60 22.56 2.44
C THR A 256 20.15 22.32 2.05
N VAL A 257 19.32 21.88 3.00
CA VAL A 257 17.88 21.66 2.83
C VAL A 257 17.18 22.36 3.99
N PHE A 258 16.16 23.15 3.72
CA PHE A 258 15.47 24.00 4.70
C PHE A 258 16.46 24.84 5.56
N GLY A 259 17.48 25.43 4.92
CA GLY A 259 18.51 26.24 5.61
C GLY A 259 19.50 25.47 6.48
N LYS A 260 19.29 24.17 6.69
CA LYS A 260 20.19 23.30 7.46
C LYS A 260 21.20 22.56 6.57
N THR A 261 22.47 22.56 6.99
CA THR A 261 23.55 21.95 6.21
C THR A 261 23.86 20.52 6.67
N TYR A 262 23.93 19.60 5.70
CA TYR A 262 24.20 18.18 5.91
C TYR A 262 25.57 17.78 5.33
N LYS A 263 26.23 16.85 6.02
CA LYS A 263 27.50 16.28 5.54
C LYS A 263 27.25 15.34 4.36
N SER A 264 28.22 15.31 3.43
CA SER A 264 28.22 14.36 2.31
C SER A 264 28.39 12.92 2.80
N GLY A 265 27.86 11.97 2.04
CA GLY A 265 28.01 10.54 2.26
C GLY A 265 26.75 9.83 2.76
N LYS A 266 26.87 8.53 2.99
CA LYS A 266 25.75 7.63 3.33
C LYS A 266 24.86 8.13 4.47
N LYS A 267 25.43 8.75 5.51
CA LYS A 267 24.70 9.24 6.68
C LYS A 267 23.87 10.52 6.42
N GLY A 268 24.11 11.21 5.29
CA GLY A 268 23.40 12.45 4.96
C GLY A 268 21.89 12.24 4.82
N LEU A 269 21.48 11.14 4.16
CA LEU A 269 20.06 10.83 3.97
C LEU A 269 19.33 10.57 5.30
N ALA A 270 19.90 9.78 6.19
CA ALA A 270 19.28 9.55 7.49
C ALA A 270 19.15 10.84 8.30
N ALA A 271 20.16 11.71 8.25
CA ALA A 271 20.14 12.99 8.97
C ALA A 271 19.04 13.95 8.45
N VAL A 272 18.85 14.03 7.13
CA VAL A 272 17.80 14.87 6.58
C VAL A 272 16.42 14.28 6.83
N ILE A 273 16.24 12.97 6.71
CA ILE A 273 14.96 12.30 7.02
C ILE A 273 14.55 12.57 8.47
N LYS A 274 15.49 12.48 9.40
CA LYS A 274 15.21 12.80 10.81
C LYS A 274 14.63 14.21 10.95
N ASP A 275 15.24 15.21 10.34
CA ASP A 275 14.76 16.60 10.42
C ASP A 275 13.41 16.78 9.71
N LEU A 276 13.19 16.14 8.56
CA LEU A 276 11.92 16.18 7.83
C LEU A 276 10.77 15.57 8.66
N VAL A 277 11.00 14.44 9.28
CA VAL A 277 9.99 13.74 10.12
C VAL A 277 9.60 14.58 11.32
N HIS A 278 10.58 15.30 11.92
CA HIS A 278 10.32 16.17 13.07
C HIS A 278 9.82 17.56 12.71
N HIS A 279 9.69 17.87 11.42
CA HIS A 279 9.14 19.14 10.97
C HIS A 279 7.66 19.28 11.35
N PRO A 280 7.18 20.47 11.82
CA PRO A 280 5.78 20.67 12.19
C PRO A 280 4.78 20.28 11.11
N ASN A 281 5.06 20.63 9.85
CA ASN A 281 4.19 20.29 8.71
C ASN A 281 4.11 18.79 8.46
N CYS A 282 5.17 18.02 8.75
CA CYS A 282 5.14 16.57 8.62
C CYS A 282 4.12 15.96 9.61
N ARG A 283 4.17 16.40 10.86
CA ARG A 283 3.24 15.93 11.90
C ARG A 283 1.79 16.28 11.57
N ASP A 284 1.54 17.50 11.11
CA ASP A 284 0.20 17.93 10.68
C ASP A 284 -0.28 17.14 9.47
N PHE A 285 0.57 16.95 8.48
CA PHE A 285 0.25 16.20 7.26
C PHE A 285 -0.11 14.74 7.57
N ILE A 286 0.68 14.05 8.40
CA ILE A 286 0.40 12.67 8.80
C ILE A 286 -0.86 12.58 9.65
N ALA A 287 -1.07 13.49 10.61
CA ALA A 287 -2.30 13.54 11.40
C ALA A 287 -3.54 13.77 10.52
N THR A 288 -3.44 14.68 9.54
CA THR A 288 -4.50 14.92 8.55
C THR A 288 -4.82 13.65 7.76
N LYS A 289 -3.81 12.94 7.25
CA LYS A 289 -4.00 11.70 6.47
C LYS A 289 -4.62 10.59 7.32
N LEU A 290 -4.18 10.40 8.56
CA LEU A 290 -4.76 9.40 9.48
C LEU A 290 -6.23 9.70 9.79
N CYS A 291 -6.56 10.96 10.07
CA CYS A 291 -7.96 11.37 10.27
C CYS A 291 -8.81 11.17 9.01
N ARG A 292 -8.27 11.49 7.82
CA ARG A 292 -8.95 11.24 6.54
C ARG A 292 -9.17 9.77 6.28
N HIS A 293 -8.22 8.94 6.62
CA HIS A 293 -8.35 7.48 6.42
C HIS A 293 -9.39 6.86 7.35
N LEU A 294 -9.45 7.30 8.62
CA LEU A 294 -10.25 6.64 9.66
C LEU A 294 -11.57 7.34 9.97
N ILE A 295 -11.67 8.67 9.83
CA ILE A 295 -12.75 9.42 10.46
C ILE A 295 -13.62 10.16 9.45
N THR A 296 -13.05 11.13 8.71
CA THR A 296 -13.78 12.05 7.83
C THR A 296 -12.88 12.59 6.71
N ASP A 297 -13.47 13.01 5.60
CA ASP A 297 -12.73 13.64 4.50
C ASP A 297 -12.16 15.01 4.90
N GLU A 298 -12.82 15.71 5.81
CA GLU A 298 -12.46 17.06 6.27
C GLU A 298 -12.20 17.04 7.79
N PRO A 299 -10.98 16.63 8.23
CA PRO A 299 -10.65 16.61 9.65
C PRO A 299 -10.49 18.01 10.22
N THR A 300 -11.00 18.22 11.44
CA THR A 300 -10.82 19.45 12.19
C THR A 300 -9.47 19.50 12.91
N GLU A 301 -9.07 20.71 13.36
CA GLU A 301 -7.84 20.84 14.16
C GLU A 301 -7.92 20.05 15.49
N GLU A 302 -9.11 19.98 16.09
CA GLU A 302 -9.36 19.21 17.33
C GLU A 302 -9.05 17.73 17.15
N MET A 303 -9.43 17.15 16.02
CA MET A 303 -9.11 15.73 15.69
C MET A 303 -7.62 15.50 15.50
N LYS A 304 -6.90 16.47 14.93
CA LYS A 304 -5.45 16.34 14.63
C LYS A 304 -4.58 16.53 15.87
N LYS A 305 -4.96 17.44 16.78
CA LYS A 305 -4.16 17.80 17.96
C LYS A 305 -3.67 16.61 18.80
N PRO A 306 -4.49 15.61 19.17
CA PRO A 306 -4.03 14.46 19.95
C PRO A 306 -2.96 13.64 19.20
N ILE A 307 -3.12 13.48 17.88
CA ILE A 307 -2.20 12.72 17.03
C ILE A 307 -0.86 13.46 16.89
N ILE A 308 -0.90 14.78 16.63
CA ILE A 308 0.29 15.66 16.58
C ILE A 308 1.04 15.63 17.92
N LYS A 309 0.29 15.69 19.02
CA LYS A 309 0.86 15.61 20.39
C LYS A 309 1.57 14.26 20.60
N ALA A 310 0.90 13.15 20.29
CA ALA A 310 1.48 11.82 20.43
C ALA A 310 2.73 11.67 19.58
N PHE A 311 2.71 12.18 18.34
CA PHE A 311 3.86 12.19 17.45
C PHE A 311 5.06 12.91 18.07
N LYS A 312 4.82 14.09 18.66
CA LYS A 312 5.86 14.91 19.31
C LYS A 312 6.40 14.24 20.57
N ASP A 313 5.50 13.79 21.45
CA ASP A 313 5.86 13.28 22.78
C ASP A 313 6.57 11.92 22.71
N SER A 314 6.29 11.11 21.69
CA SER A 314 6.90 9.80 21.48
C SER A 314 8.10 9.80 20.53
N ASP A 315 8.58 10.98 20.10
CA ASP A 315 9.66 11.12 19.10
C ASP A 315 9.34 10.37 17.78
N GLY A 316 8.05 10.38 17.38
CA GLY A 316 7.59 9.74 16.16
C GLY A 316 7.40 8.22 16.27
N PHE A 317 7.27 7.66 17.46
CA PHE A 317 7.01 6.22 17.64
C PHE A 317 5.62 5.85 17.16
N LEU A 318 5.53 5.01 16.12
CA LEU A 318 4.29 4.72 15.41
C LEU A 318 3.19 4.12 16.29
N PRO A 319 3.44 3.17 17.19
CA PRO A 319 2.39 2.67 18.08
C PRO A 319 1.65 3.77 18.84
N GLU A 320 2.34 4.78 19.36
CA GLU A 320 1.71 5.87 20.09
C GLU A 320 0.90 6.80 19.17
N ILE A 321 1.39 7.04 17.95
CA ILE A 321 0.68 7.80 16.92
C ILE A 321 -0.59 7.05 16.52
N HIS A 322 -0.49 5.75 16.28
CA HIS A 322 -1.62 4.90 15.92
C HIS A 322 -2.66 4.84 17.04
N LYS A 323 -2.23 4.63 18.29
CA LYS A 323 -3.13 4.65 19.45
C LYS A 323 -3.87 5.97 19.57
N ALA A 324 -3.20 7.10 19.36
CA ALA A 324 -3.85 8.40 19.35
C ALA A 324 -4.89 8.51 18.24
N ALA A 325 -4.57 8.09 17.01
CA ALA A 325 -5.51 8.11 15.88
C ALA A 325 -6.73 7.22 16.12
N ILE A 326 -6.55 6.03 16.71
CA ILE A 326 -7.65 5.11 17.07
C ILE A 326 -8.53 5.70 18.19
N LYS A 327 -7.95 6.35 19.20
CA LYS A 327 -8.72 7.05 20.25
C LYS A 327 -9.58 8.17 19.68
N VAL A 328 -9.02 8.98 18.77
CA VAL A 328 -9.79 10.02 18.07
C VAL A 328 -10.89 9.40 17.20
N ALA A 329 -10.60 8.34 16.47
CA ALA A 329 -11.62 7.63 15.69
C ALA A 329 -12.75 7.04 16.55
N PHE A 330 -12.44 6.62 17.77
CA PHE A 330 -13.43 6.16 18.75
C PHE A 330 -14.28 7.32 19.26
N GLU A 331 -13.66 8.43 19.67
CA GLU A 331 -14.34 9.62 20.18
C GLU A 331 -15.35 10.20 19.18
N TYR A 332 -14.94 10.28 17.90
CA TYR A 332 -15.78 10.83 16.84
C TYR A 332 -16.59 9.75 16.07
N ASN A 333 -16.66 8.52 16.58
CA ASN A 333 -17.32 7.43 15.88
C ASN A 333 -18.79 7.70 15.54
N ASP A 334 -19.54 8.31 16.44
CA ASP A 334 -20.98 8.51 16.26
C ASP A 334 -21.31 9.79 15.45
N GLN A 335 -20.35 10.70 15.34
CA GLN A 335 -20.53 11.99 14.65
C GLN A 335 -20.19 11.91 13.16
N TYR A 336 -19.21 11.08 12.79
CA TYR A 336 -18.68 11.02 11.42
C TYR A 336 -18.73 9.59 10.86
N ARG A 337 -19.07 9.51 9.59
CA ARG A 337 -19.12 8.25 8.82
C ARG A 337 -18.23 8.36 7.59
N LYS A 338 -17.20 7.54 7.54
CA LYS A 338 -16.24 7.51 6.44
C LYS A 338 -16.71 6.61 5.31
N PHE A 339 -16.80 7.16 4.08
CA PHE A 339 -17.09 6.36 2.89
C PHE A 339 -15.96 5.36 2.63
N GLN A 340 -16.34 4.10 2.44
CA GLN A 340 -15.38 3.03 2.25
C GLN A 340 -14.84 3.01 0.81
N ASN A 341 -13.50 3.08 0.65
CA ASN A 341 -12.88 2.83 -0.64
C ASN A 341 -13.20 1.39 -1.11
N PRO A 342 -13.04 1.08 -2.41
CA PRO A 342 -13.46 -0.22 -2.94
C PRO A 342 -12.77 -1.42 -2.31
N GLU A 343 -11.48 -1.37 -1.98
CA GLU A 343 -10.78 -2.47 -1.32
C GLU A 343 -11.36 -2.73 0.08
N ASN A 344 -11.51 -1.70 0.89
CA ASN A 344 -12.10 -1.82 2.22
C ASN A 344 -13.52 -2.35 2.18
N TRP A 345 -14.34 -1.83 1.25
CA TRP A 345 -15.70 -2.31 1.03
C TRP A 345 -15.71 -3.81 0.67
N PHE A 346 -14.86 -4.24 -0.26
CA PHE A 346 -14.80 -5.62 -0.71
C PHE A 346 -14.36 -6.57 0.40
N ILE A 347 -13.35 -6.19 1.19
CA ILE A 347 -12.90 -6.98 2.34
C ILE A 347 -14.00 -7.09 3.40
N GLN A 348 -14.66 -5.97 3.76
CA GLN A 348 -15.76 -5.99 4.71
C GLN A 348 -16.93 -6.87 4.23
N MET A 349 -17.34 -6.73 2.97
CA MET A 349 -18.36 -7.58 2.37
C MET A 349 -17.96 -9.06 2.44
N SER A 350 -16.73 -9.37 2.08
CA SER A 350 -16.21 -10.76 2.10
C SER A 350 -16.23 -11.33 3.52
N LYS A 351 -15.83 -10.53 4.52
CA LYS A 351 -15.83 -10.93 5.94
C LYS A 351 -17.24 -11.19 6.46
N LEU A 352 -18.15 -10.26 6.20
CA LEU A 352 -19.50 -10.32 6.74
C LEU A 352 -20.39 -11.35 6.04
N SER A 353 -20.16 -11.61 4.74
CA SER A 353 -20.91 -12.63 3.99
C SER A 353 -20.35 -14.04 4.14
N ASP A 354 -19.29 -14.23 4.93
CA ASP A 354 -18.54 -15.49 5.00
C ASP A 354 -18.08 -15.99 3.62
N PHE A 355 -17.80 -15.06 2.72
CA PHE A 355 -17.30 -15.39 1.40
C PHE A 355 -15.91 -16.00 1.49
N LYS A 356 -15.72 -17.19 0.90
CA LYS A 356 -14.43 -17.90 0.86
C LYS A 356 -13.42 -17.15 -0.01
N TRP A 357 -12.87 -16.15 0.56
CA TRP A 357 -11.92 -15.21 -0.01
C TRP A 357 -10.81 -14.88 1.00
N PRO A 358 -9.57 -14.65 0.61
CA PRO A 358 -8.98 -14.88 -0.72
C PRO A 358 -8.75 -16.39 -1.01
N PRO A 359 -8.24 -16.75 -2.20
CA PRO A 359 -7.83 -18.13 -2.47
C PRO A 359 -6.88 -18.66 -1.41
N SER A 360 -7.09 -19.90 -0.95
CA SER A 360 -6.24 -20.53 0.06
C SER A 360 -4.81 -20.78 -0.46
N PRO A 361 -3.81 -20.94 0.44
CA PRO A 361 -2.45 -21.29 0.04
C PRO A 361 -2.38 -22.48 -0.91
N LYS A 362 -3.12 -23.56 -0.60
CA LYS A 362 -3.19 -24.77 -1.46
C LYS A 362 -3.72 -24.47 -2.86
N LEU A 363 -4.69 -23.57 -2.98
CA LEU A 363 -5.25 -23.18 -4.27
C LEU A 363 -4.28 -22.30 -5.05
N MET A 364 -3.54 -21.42 -4.36
CA MET A 364 -2.50 -20.60 -4.97
C MET A 364 -1.33 -21.43 -5.48
N ASP A 365 -0.87 -22.44 -4.72
CA ASP A 365 0.16 -23.38 -5.17
C ASP A 365 -0.26 -24.10 -6.47
N THR A 366 -1.54 -24.52 -6.54
CA THR A 366 -2.09 -25.14 -7.75
C THR A 366 -2.11 -24.19 -8.94
N TYR A 367 -2.37 -22.90 -8.69
CA TYR A 367 -2.35 -21.84 -9.71
C TYR A 367 -0.92 -21.56 -10.21
N GLU A 368 0.06 -21.48 -9.30
CA GLU A 368 1.49 -21.32 -9.64
C GLU A 368 1.97 -22.41 -10.57
N LEU A 369 1.63 -23.66 -10.26
CA LEU A 369 2.04 -24.82 -11.06
C LEU A 369 1.30 -24.92 -12.40
N GLY A 370 0.32 -24.06 -12.68
CA GLY A 370 -0.48 -24.07 -13.90
C GLY A 370 -1.44 -25.26 -14.03
N ASN A 371 -1.61 -26.06 -12.98
CA ASN A 371 -2.41 -27.30 -13.00
C ASN A 371 -3.92 -27.03 -13.06
N LYS A 372 -4.37 -25.91 -12.47
CA LYS A 372 -5.76 -25.42 -12.54
C LYS A 372 -5.79 -23.91 -12.53
N PRO A 373 -6.13 -23.26 -13.64
CA PRO A 373 -6.31 -21.81 -13.63
C PRO A 373 -7.44 -21.44 -12.66
N LEU A 374 -7.21 -20.42 -11.83
CA LEU A 374 -8.30 -19.84 -11.04
C LEU A 374 -9.39 -19.35 -11.97
N GLY A 375 -10.64 -19.70 -11.69
CA GLY A 375 -11.79 -19.11 -12.37
C GLY A 375 -11.74 -17.58 -12.23
N ILE A 376 -12.35 -16.86 -13.19
CA ILE A 376 -12.31 -15.39 -13.26
C ILE A 376 -12.73 -14.74 -11.94
N TYR A 377 -13.71 -15.30 -11.24
CA TYR A 377 -14.21 -14.83 -9.95
C TYR A 377 -13.29 -15.12 -8.75
N ARG A 378 -12.19 -15.86 -8.95
CA ARG A 378 -11.23 -16.20 -7.91
C ARG A 378 -9.86 -15.57 -8.11
N LYS A 379 -9.67 -14.80 -9.18
CA LYS A 379 -8.42 -14.07 -9.44
C LYS A 379 -8.43 -12.76 -8.66
N PRO A 380 -7.59 -12.62 -7.61
CA PRO A 380 -7.56 -11.43 -6.77
C PRO A 380 -7.35 -10.13 -7.54
N GLU A 381 -6.40 -10.12 -8.45
CA GLU A 381 -6.02 -8.94 -9.23
C GLU A 381 -7.17 -8.42 -10.10
N TRP A 382 -8.02 -9.31 -10.62
CA TRP A 382 -9.14 -8.91 -11.46
C TRP A 382 -10.22 -8.19 -10.66
N LYS A 383 -10.56 -8.71 -9.47
CA LYS A 383 -11.59 -8.10 -8.61
C LYS A 383 -11.24 -6.69 -8.21
N LEU A 384 -10.01 -6.47 -7.78
CA LEU A 384 -9.57 -5.15 -7.35
C LEU A 384 -9.41 -4.19 -8.54
N ASN A 385 -8.93 -4.66 -9.69
CA ASN A 385 -8.88 -3.86 -10.92
C ASN A 385 -10.27 -3.42 -11.37
N ASP A 386 -11.24 -4.34 -11.38
CA ASP A 386 -12.63 -4.01 -11.77
C ASP A 386 -13.27 -3.01 -10.81
N LEU A 387 -12.96 -3.10 -9.52
CA LEU A 387 -13.41 -2.14 -8.52
C LEU A 387 -12.64 -0.81 -8.57
N GLY A 388 -11.59 -0.71 -9.39
CA GLY A 388 -10.79 0.51 -9.57
C GLY A 388 -9.80 0.78 -8.44
N HIS A 389 -9.58 -0.16 -7.52
CA HIS A 389 -8.67 0.01 -6.40
C HIS A 389 -7.81 -1.23 -6.18
N ASN A 390 -6.75 -1.37 -6.98
CA ASN A 390 -5.76 -2.40 -6.77
C ASN A 390 -4.50 -1.79 -6.13
N PRO A 391 -4.18 -2.08 -4.85
CA PRO A 391 -3.07 -1.46 -4.11
C PRO A 391 -1.69 -1.76 -4.69
N TYR A 392 -1.60 -2.71 -5.64
CA TYR A 392 -0.38 -3.05 -6.37
C TYR A 392 -0.28 -2.37 -7.74
N ARG A 393 -1.27 -1.53 -8.09
CA ARG A 393 -1.36 -0.82 -9.37
C ARG A 393 -1.74 0.65 -9.21
N ALA A 394 -1.09 1.33 -8.29
CA ALA A 394 -1.28 2.77 -8.17
C ALA A 394 -0.85 3.48 -9.46
N ALA A 395 -1.69 4.39 -9.95
CA ALA A 395 -1.40 5.15 -11.16
C ALA A 395 -0.36 6.27 -10.94
N GLN A 396 -0.25 6.73 -9.69
CA GLN A 396 0.60 7.87 -9.29
C GLN A 396 1.26 7.61 -7.93
N PRO A 397 2.37 8.31 -7.61
CA PRO A 397 3.10 8.13 -6.35
C PRO A 397 2.31 8.50 -5.09
N ASN A 398 1.27 9.33 -5.21
CA ASN A 398 0.39 9.70 -4.11
C ASN A 398 -0.56 8.57 -3.66
N GLY A 399 -0.54 7.43 -4.36
CA GLY A 399 -1.42 6.31 -4.10
C GLY A 399 -2.89 6.55 -4.45
N PHE A 400 -3.77 5.81 -3.80
CA PHE A 400 -5.22 5.95 -3.96
C PHE A 400 -5.78 6.97 -2.96
N SER A 401 -6.78 7.72 -3.41
CA SER A 401 -7.43 8.73 -2.58
C SER A 401 -8.20 8.12 -1.41
N ASP A 402 -8.18 8.82 -0.28
CA ASP A 402 -9.07 8.55 0.87
C ASP A 402 -10.38 9.33 0.79
N LEU A 403 -10.57 10.22 -0.21
CA LEU A 403 -11.75 11.08 -0.30
C LEU A 403 -12.94 10.35 -0.93
N ALA A 404 -14.12 10.53 -0.35
CA ALA A 404 -15.36 9.93 -0.81
C ALA A 404 -15.70 10.28 -2.26
N ILE A 405 -15.41 11.52 -2.67
CA ILE A 405 -15.75 12.02 -4.01
C ILE A 405 -15.12 11.19 -5.13
N ASP A 406 -13.95 10.61 -4.89
CA ASP A 406 -13.25 9.79 -5.88
C ASP A 406 -13.86 8.40 -6.04
N TRP A 407 -14.77 7.98 -5.12
CA TRP A 407 -15.33 6.63 -5.05
C TRP A 407 -16.85 6.55 -5.19
N ILE A 408 -17.56 7.68 -5.29
CA ILE A 408 -19.03 7.77 -5.38
C ILE A 408 -19.48 7.91 -6.86
N SER A 409 -18.73 7.42 -7.82
CA SER A 409 -19.22 7.43 -9.20
C SER A 409 -20.31 6.38 -9.41
N PRO A 410 -21.31 6.63 -10.28
CA PRO A 410 -22.35 5.64 -10.60
C PRO A 410 -21.78 4.31 -11.08
N GLU A 411 -20.73 4.35 -11.89
CA GLU A 411 -20.06 3.15 -12.40
C GLU A 411 -19.47 2.28 -11.27
N LEU A 412 -18.74 2.88 -10.33
CA LEU A 412 -18.16 2.15 -9.21
C LEU A 412 -19.23 1.61 -8.26
N LEU A 413 -20.33 2.31 -8.07
CA LEU A 413 -21.47 1.81 -7.28
C LEU A 413 -22.16 0.64 -7.98
N ILE A 414 -22.39 0.70 -9.30
CA ILE A 414 -22.94 -0.42 -10.07
C ILE A 414 -22.03 -1.65 -9.97
N ARG A 415 -20.72 -1.49 -10.06
CA ARG A 415 -19.77 -2.59 -9.88
C ARG A 415 -19.90 -3.24 -8.50
N ARG A 416 -20.11 -2.47 -7.43
CA ARG A 416 -20.38 -3.01 -6.09
C ARG A 416 -21.66 -3.83 -6.04
N LEU A 417 -22.75 -3.38 -6.71
CA LEU A 417 -23.99 -4.14 -6.82
C LEU A 417 -23.76 -5.50 -7.50
N VAL A 418 -23.03 -5.50 -8.62
CA VAL A 418 -22.68 -6.73 -9.36
C VAL A 418 -21.87 -7.68 -8.48
N TYR A 419 -20.82 -7.17 -7.82
CA TYR A 419 -19.99 -8.01 -6.95
C TYR A 419 -20.72 -8.56 -5.74
N ALA A 420 -21.64 -7.81 -5.14
CA ALA A 420 -22.49 -8.30 -4.05
C ALA A 420 -23.38 -9.45 -4.51
N LYS A 421 -23.91 -9.39 -5.74
CA LYS A 421 -24.67 -10.48 -6.36
C LYS A 421 -23.79 -11.70 -6.64
N ASP A 422 -22.65 -11.49 -7.30
CA ASP A 422 -21.72 -12.58 -7.67
C ASP A 422 -21.20 -13.32 -6.44
N THR A 423 -20.89 -12.61 -5.36
CA THR A 423 -20.47 -13.24 -4.11
C THR A 423 -21.58 -14.07 -3.49
N TYR A 424 -22.85 -13.65 -3.57
CA TYR A 424 -23.97 -14.47 -3.13
C TYR A 424 -24.02 -15.80 -3.90
N GLU A 425 -23.91 -15.78 -5.21
CA GLU A 425 -23.95 -16.99 -6.04
C GLU A 425 -22.82 -17.98 -5.71
N LEU A 426 -21.68 -17.46 -5.27
CA LEU A 426 -20.52 -18.26 -4.86
C LEU A 426 -20.60 -18.80 -3.40
N THR A 427 -21.40 -18.17 -2.54
CA THR A 427 -21.59 -18.56 -1.14
C THR A 427 -22.84 -19.40 -0.89
N ARG A 428 -23.57 -19.74 -1.93
CA ARG A 428 -24.95 -20.26 -1.97
C ARG A 428 -25.26 -21.52 -1.12
N SER A 429 -24.27 -22.15 -0.53
CA SER A 429 -24.47 -23.53 -0.08
C SER A 429 -24.82 -23.74 1.38
N GLU A 430 -24.55 -22.82 2.31
CA GLU A 430 -24.62 -23.25 3.71
C GLU A 430 -25.26 -22.28 4.74
N ASN A 431 -25.29 -20.96 4.53
CA ASN A 431 -25.65 -20.04 5.62
C ASN A 431 -26.58 -18.86 5.25
N ASN A 432 -27.09 -18.78 4.03
CA ASN A 432 -27.83 -17.61 3.56
C ASN A 432 -29.34 -17.71 3.91
N ASN A 433 -29.68 -17.73 5.16
CA ASN A 433 -31.04 -17.55 5.65
C ASN A 433 -31.22 -16.14 6.24
N LEU A 434 -32.45 -15.79 6.64
CA LEU A 434 -32.74 -14.49 7.23
C LEU A 434 -31.96 -14.27 8.53
N GLU A 435 -31.84 -15.27 9.37
CA GLU A 435 -31.11 -15.27 10.64
C GLU A 435 -29.62 -14.91 10.46
N PHE A 436 -29.02 -15.37 9.36
CA PHE A 436 -27.63 -14.99 9.01
C PHE A 436 -27.49 -13.48 8.80
N TYR A 437 -28.40 -12.85 8.07
CA TYR A 437 -28.38 -11.40 7.83
C TYR A 437 -28.69 -10.61 9.12
N GLU A 438 -29.59 -11.10 9.94
CA GLU A 438 -29.89 -10.52 11.27
C GLU A 438 -28.63 -10.53 12.16
N LYS A 439 -27.94 -11.66 12.19
CA LYS A 439 -26.69 -11.83 12.96
C LYS A 439 -25.61 -10.82 12.53
N ILE A 440 -25.39 -10.69 11.23
CA ILE A 440 -24.42 -9.72 10.66
C ILE A 440 -24.80 -8.29 11.03
N VAL A 441 -26.07 -7.92 10.80
CA VAL A 441 -26.58 -6.57 11.03
C VAL A 441 -26.48 -6.21 12.50
N ASN A 442 -26.90 -7.12 13.40
CA ASN A 442 -26.85 -6.88 14.85
C ASN A 442 -25.43 -6.73 15.39
N LYS A 443 -24.42 -7.35 14.77
CA LYS A 443 -23.02 -7.23 15.18
C LYS A 443 -22.32 -5.96 14.70
N ASN A 444 -22.71 -5.43 13.55
CA ASN A 444 -21.91 -4.45 12.82
C ASN A 444 -22.55 -3.06 12.62
N PHE A 445 -23.80 -2.88 13.04
CA PHE A 445 -24.50 -1.61 12.83
C PHE A 445 -25.13 -1.08 14.12
N ASP A 446 -25.04 0.23 14.30
CA ASP A 446 -25.59 0.89 15.49
C ASP A 446 -27.13 0.93 15.49
N ASN A 447 -27.74 1.00 14.30
CA ASN A 447 -29.19 0.99 14.09
C ASN A 447 -29.66 -0.25 13.31
N PRO A 448 -29.58 -1.44 13.91
CA PRO A 448 -29.87 -2.70 13.20
C PRO A 448 -31.31 -2.79 12.70
N GLU A 449 -32.29 -2.33 13.47
CA GLU A 449 -33.72 -2.39 13.14
C GLU A 449 -34.04 -1.67 11.79
N LYS A 450 -33.44 -0.50 11.58
CA LYS A 450 -33.62 0.26 10.35
C LYS A 450 -33.15 -0.52 9.11
N ILE A 451 -32.03 -1.23 9.24
CA ILE A 451 -31.44 -2.01 8.16
C ILE A 451 -32.27 -3.28 7.93
N LEU A 452 -32.64 -3.99 9.02
CA LEU A 452 -33.46 -5.20 8.91
C LEU A 452 -34.80 -4.90 8.24
N LYS A 453 -35.50 -3.84 8.63
CA LYS A 453 -36.73 -3.38 7.99
C LYS A 453 -36.53 -3.06 6.49
N TYR A 454 -35.34 -2.58 6.12
CA TYR A 454 -35.02 -2.37 4.71
C TYR A 454 -34.84 -3.70 3.97
N LEU A 455 -34.24 -4.71 4.59
CA LEU A 455 -34.08 -6.04 4.02
C LEU A 455 -35.39 -6.83 3.90
N GLU A 456 -36.42 -6.49 4.67
CA GLU A 456 -37.76 -7.09 4.59
C GLU A 456 -38.49 -6.77 3.27
N LYS A 457 -38.04 -5.74 2.53
CA LYS A 457 -38.62 -5.35 1.25
C LYS A 457 -38.53 -6.43 0.15
N THR A 458 -37.71 -7.44 0.37
CA THR A 458 -37.57 -8.58 -0.53
C THR A 458 -37.52 -9.90 0.22
N ASN A 459 -38.10 -10.96 -0.37
CA ASN A 459 -37.99 -12.33 0.12
C ASN A 459 -36.81 -13.09 -0.50
N LYS A 460 -36.14 -12.51 -1.52
CA LYS A 460 -35.05 -13.17 -2.22
C LYS A 460 -33.72 -12.88 -1.51
N LEU A 461 -33.04 -13.92 -1.08
CA LEU A 461 -31.79 -13.82 -0.32
C LEU A 461 -30.68 -13.09 -1.06
N TYR A 462 -30.54 -13.31 -2.37
CA TYR A 462 -29.54 -12.60 -3.17
C TYR A 462 -29.81 -11.08 -3.24
N GLU A 463 -31.09 -10.68 -3.26
CA GLU A 463 -31.46 -9.27 -3.18
C GLU A 463 -31.15 -8.69 -1.82
N LYS A 464 -31.35 -9.44 -0.72
CA LYS A 464 -30.96 -9.02 0.63
C LYS A 464 -29.45 -8.76 0.71
N GLN A 465 -28.63 -9.61 0.11
CA GLN A 465 -27.18 -9.40 0.05
C GLN A 465 -26.82 -8.12 -0.72
N ILE A 466 -27.41 -7.91 -1.89
CA ILE A 466 -27.20 -6.69 -2.67
C ILE A 466 -27.61 -5.46 -1.87
N LEU A 467 -28.80 -5.49 -1.26
CA LEU A 467 -29.35 -4.38 -0.47
C LEU A 467 -28.48 -4.08 0.75
N LEU A 468 -28.00 -5.09 1.49
CA LEU A 468 -27.18 -4.90 2.67
C LEU A 468 -25.83 -4.27 2.31
N PHE A 469 -25.08 -4.88 1.39
CA PHE A 469 -23.71 -4.45 1.08
C PHE A 469 -23.62 -3.18 0.23
N ASN A 470 -24.77 -2.69 -0.25
CA ASN A 470 -24.87 -1.38 -0.90
C ASN A 470 -25.76 -0.39 -0.13
N HIS A 471 -26.18 -0.76 1.09
CA HIS A 471 -26.89 0.16 1.96
C HIS A 471 -25.98 1.35 2.35
N PRO A 472 -26.50 2.60 2.39
CA PRO A 472 -25.71 3.77 2.77
C PRO A 472 -24.92 3.62 4.08
N GLU A 473 -25.48 2.93 5.09
CA GLU A 473 -24.80 2.61 6.34
C GLU A 473 -23.66 1.59 6.18
N PHE A 474 -23.73 0.71 5.17
CA PHE A 474 -22.63 -0.20 4.89
C PHE A 474 -21.53 0.47 4.05
N LEU A 475 -21.90 1.33 3.11
CA LEU A 475 -20.94 2.09 2.30
C LEU A 475 -20.12 3.08 3.13
N ARG A 476 -20.55 3.36 4.36
CA ARG A 476 -19.87 4.24 5.33
C ARG A 476 -19.64 3.50 6.64
N ALA A 477 -18.51 3.80 7.30
CA ALA A 477 -18.17 3.28 8.61
C ALA A 477 -17.73 4.38 9.57
#